data_a2e984adb118495df3abb47772b30ebb
#
_entry.id   a2e984adb118495df3abb47772b30ebb
#
_cell.length_a   1.000
_cell.length_b   1.000
_cell.length_c   1.000
_cell.angle_alpha   90.00
_cell.angle_beta   90.00
_cell.angle_gamma   90.00
#
_symmetry.space_group_name_H-M   'P 1'
#
loop_
_entity.id
_entity.type
_entity.pdbx_description
1 polymer ?
#
loop_
_entity_poly.entity_id
_entity_poly.type
_entity_poly.pdbx_seq_one_letter_code
_entity_poly.pdbx_strand_id
1 'polypeptide(L)'
;ELELIQPLLKKALMTKRCYVCEDALGTKSSDFVESSDFVFSIGPNLSAALMECVLLNKRGVFLDTFYRKIQDKKLYSSLENKCIYYDFNEFYKDFNLYKANPKNNIFGNWQKYLDLIDTFNDDLGYQRIGQYVEFLITSFNKNLKKNEAIYNANNLYKNIHGDDKVINY
;
A
#
# COMPACT_ATOMS: atom_id res chain seq x y z
N GLU A 1 -23.92 13.07 4.59
CA GLU A 1 -23.38 12.00 3.69
C GLU A 1 -23.67 10.59 4.24
N LEU A 2 -23.55 10.34 5.54
CA LEU A 2 -23.88 9.04 6.16
C LEU A 2 -25.36 8.69 5.98
N GLU A 3 -26.28 9.64 5.98
CA GLU A 3 -27.73 9.42 5.80
C GLU A 3 -28.06 8.80 4.44
N LEU A 4 -27.29 9.10 3.39
CA LEU A 4 -27.48 8.52 2.06
C LEU A 4 -27.03 7.06 1.98
N ILE A 5 -26.03 6.68 2.76
CA ILE A 5 -25.44 5.34 2.74
C ILE A 5 -26.20 4.37 3.66
N GLN A 6 -26.77 4.86 4.76
CA GLN A 6 -27.46 4.04 5.75
C GLN A 6 -28.54 3.09 5.17
N PRO A 7 -29.42 3.53 4.26
CA PRO A 7 -30.43 2.63 3.70
C PRO A 7 -29.83 1.48 2.86
N LEU A 8 -28.74 1.77 2.14
CA LEU A 8 -28.02 0.78 1.33
C LEU A 8 -27.27 -0.22 2.23
N LEU A 9 -26.60 0.29 3.27
CA LEU A 9 -25.93 -0.52 4.26
C LEU A 9 -26.91 -1.45 4.99
N LYS A 10 -28.07 -0.93 5.41
CA LYS A 10 -29.11 -1.72 6.04
C LYS A 10 -29.58 -2.86 5.12
N LYS A 11 -29.80 -2.58 3.83
CA LYS A 11 -30.15 -3.63 2.85
C LYS A 11 -29.04 -4.67 2.71
N ALA A 12 -27.77 -4.26 2.65
CA ALA A 12 -26.64 -5.16 2.57
C ALA A 12 -26.55 -6.08 3.81
N LEU A 13 -26.69 -5.52 5.01
CA LEU A 13 -26.68 -6.28 6.27
C LEU A 13 -27.83 -7.30 6.34
N MET A 14 -29.02 -6.95 5.83
CA MET A 14 -30.17 -7.87 5.80
C MET A 14 -29.92 -9.11 4.92
N THR A 15 -29.01 -9.04 3.96
CA THR A 15 -28.62 -10.20 3.15
C THR A 15 -27.83 -11.25 3.93
N LYS A 16 -27.33 -10.95 5.12
CA LYS A 16 -26.37 -11.74 5.91
C LYS A 16 -25.04 -12.03 5.17
N ARG A 17 -24.78 -11.32 4.09
CA ARG A 17 -23.56 -11.42 3.27
C ARG A 17 -22.64 -10.21 3.46
N CYS A 18 -23.06 -9.24 4.28
CA CYS A 18 -22.32 -8.06 4.64
C CYS A 18 -22.11 -8.07 6.16
N TYR A 19 -20.91 -7.77 6.57
CA TYR A 19 -20.53 -7.56 7.97
C TYR A 19 -19.83 -6.23 8.10
N VAL A 20 -20.14 -5.48 9.14
CA VAL A 20 -19.44 -4.24 9.50
C VAL A 20 -18.68 -4.50 10.78
N CYS A 21 -17.38 -4.30 10.76
CA CYS A 21 -16.56 -4.35 11.95
C CYS A 21 -16.74 -3.04 12.73
N GLU A 22 -17.43 -3.12 13.86
CA GLU A 22 -17.68 -1.97 14.75
C GLU A 22 -16.51 -1.73 15.70
N ASP A 23 -15.75 -2.78 16.03
CA ASP A 23 -14.59 -2.72 16.91
C ASP A 23 -13.28 -2.53 16.11
N ALA A 24 -13.09 -1.30 15.64
CA ALA A 24 -11.87 -0.93 14.91
C ALA A 24 -10.59 -0.93 15.80
N LEU A 25 -10.72 -0.98 17.13
CA LEU A 25 -9.59 -0.90 18.05
C LEU A 25 -9.06 -2.29 18.46
N GLY A 26 -9.89 -3.31 18.38
CA GLY A 26 -9.53 -4.68 18.81
C GLY A 26 -9.17 -5.62 17.65
N THR A 27 -9.54 -5.30 16.42
CA THR A 27 -9.38 -6.18 15.26
C THR A 27 -8.31 -5.65 14.32
N LYS A 28 -7.34 -6.49 13.98
CA LYS A 28 -6.31 -6.14 12.98
C LYS A 28 -6.87 -6.30 11.57
N SER A 29 -6.49 -5.40 10.67
CA SER A 29 -6.84 -5.52 9.24
C SER A 29 -6.34 -6.83 8.62
N SER A 30 -5.18 -7.31 9.05
CA SER A 30 -4.61 -8.60 8.62
C SER A 30 -5.55 -9.78 8.80
N ASP A 31 -6.32 -9.83 9.91
CA ASP A 31 -7.23 -10.93 10.21
C ASP A 31 -8.33 -11.07 9.15
N PHE A 32 -8.79 -9.94 8.60
CA PHE A 32 -9.76 -9.93 7.50
C PHE A 32 -9.10 -10.17 6.14
N VAL A 33 -7.90 -9.64 5.93
CA VAL A 33 -7.16 -9.81 4.68
C VAL A 33 -6.84 -11.28 4.44
N GLU A 34 -6.39 -12.01 5.46
CA GLU A 34 -6.07 -13.44 5.33
C GLU A 34 -7.26 -14.28 4.86
N SER A 35 -8.46 -13.98 5.36
CA SER A 35 -9.70 -14.67 5.00
C SER A 35 -10.38 -14.14 3.74
N SER A 36 -9.84 -13.09 3.10
CA SER A 36 -10.41 -12.46 1.93
C SER A 36 -9.81 -12.98 0.63
N ASP A 37 -10.62 -13.13 -0.41
CA ASP A 37 -10.17 -13.38 -1.77
C ASP A 37 -9.70 -12.10 -2.47
N PHE A 38 -10.23 -10.95 -2.02
CA PHE A 38 -10.02 -9.65 -2.63
C PHE A 38 -10.21 -8.52 -1.62
N VAL A 39 -9.32 -7.54 -1.65
CA VAL A 39 -9.38 -6.33 -0.81
C VAL A 39 -9.63 -5.10 -1.66
N PHE A 40 -10.57 -4.30 -1.23
CA PHE A 40 -10.89 -3.02 -1.86
C PHE A 40 -10.70 -1.88 -0.87
N SER A 41 -9.90 -0.89 -1.27
CA SER A 41 -9.62 0.30 -0.47
C SER A 41 -10.05 1.56 -1.21
N ILE A 42 -10.70 2.47 -0.50
CA ILE A 42 -11.07 3.80 -0.99
C ILE A 42 -10.45 4.84 -0.07
N GLY A 43 -9.92 5.89 -0.64
CA GLY A 43 -9.45 7.03 0.17
C GLY A 43 -8.43 7.90 -0.53
N PRO A 44 -7.89 8.88 0.21
CA PRO A 44 -6.89 9.80 -0.32
C PRO A 44 -5.48 9.20 -0.41
N ASN A 45 -5.23 8.09 0.27
CA ASN A 45 -3.91 7.44 0.31
C ASN A 45 -4.07 5.93 0.31
N LEU A 46 -3.04 5.22 -0.14
CA LEU A 46 -2.95 3.77 0.00
C LEU A 46 -3.10 3.40 1.48
N SER A 47 -4.03 2.52 1.79
CA SER A 47 -4.26 2.08 3.17
C SER A 47 -3.26 1.00 3.60
N ALA A 48 -2.98 0.94 4.91
CA ALA A 48 -2.16 -0.13 5.49
C ALA A 48 -2.77 -1.52 5.19
N ALA A 49 -4.09 -1.66 5.27
CA ALA A 49 -4.78 -2.91 4.94
C ALA A 49 -4.53 -3.38 3.50
N LEU A 50 -4.43 -2.44 2.54
CA LEU A 50 -4.09 -2.79 1.17
C LEU A 50 -2.62 -3.24 1.06
N MET A 51 -1.70 -2.60 1.79
CA MET A 51 -0.30 -3.02 1.82
C MET A 51 -0.13 -4.40 2.46
N GLU A 52 -0.82 -4.69 3.55
CA GLU A 52 -0.90 -6.03 4.15
C GLU A 52 -1.42 -7.06 3.14
N CYS A 53 -2.46 -6.70 2.37
CA CYS A 53 -2.98 -7.53 1.29
C CYS A 53 -1.90 -7.90 0.26
N VAL A 54 -1.09 -6.92 -0.14
CA VAL A 54 0.01 -7.11 -1.10
C VAL A 54 1.06 -8.07 -0.55
N LEU A 55 1.49 -7.85 0.69
CA LEU A 55 2.48 -8.69 1.37
C LEU A 55 1.98 -10.13 1.60
N LEU A 56 0.69 -10.32 1.84
CA LEU A 56 0.06 -11.64 1.97
C LEU A 56 -0.27 -12.30 0.63
N ASN A 57 0.23 -11.77 -0.47
CA ASN A 57 -0.02 -12.28 -1.83
C ASN A 57 -1.52 -12.37 -2.19
N LYS A 58 -2.31 -11.45 -1.66
CA LYS A 58 -3.73 -11.34 -1.97
C LYS A 58 -3.96 -10.29 -3.06
N ARG A 59 -5.11 -10.36 -3.71
CA ARG A 59 -5.51 -9.36 -4.69
C ARG A 59 -6.13 -8.15 -4.00
N GLY A 60 -5.76 -6.98 -4.44
CA GLY A 60 -6.31 -5.75 -3.91
C GLY A 60 -6.35 -4.61 -4.90
N VAL A 61 -7.30 -3.71 -4.72
CA VAL A 61 -7.43 -2.50 -5.54
C VAL A 61 -7.62 -1.28 -4.66
N PHE A 62 -7.01 -0.20 -5.08
CA PHE A 62 -7.18 1.12 -4.51
C PHE A 62 -7.96 2.01 -5.48
N LEU A 63 -9.05 2.61 -5.01
CA LEU A 63 -9.79 3.63 -5.72
C LEU A 63 -9.48 5.01 -5.11
N ASP A 64 -8.70 5.80 -5.82
CA ASP A 64 -8.40 7.18 -5.45
C ASP A 64 -9.51 8.12 -5.93
N THR A 65 -10.48 8.38 -5.06
CA THR A 65 -11.61 9.29 -5.34
C THR A 65 -11.24 10.76 -5.24
N PHE A 66 -10.04 11.08 -4.78
CA PHE A 66 -9.59 12.47 -4.55
C PHE A 66 -8.70 13.00 -5.67
N TYR A 67 -8.41 12.20 -6.69
CA TYR A 67 -7.55 12.57 -7.83
C TYR A 67 -6.22 13.21 -7.40
N ARG A 68 -5.74 12.86 -6.23
CA ARG A 68 -4.42 13.29 -5.79
C ARG A 68 -3.40 12.55 -6.63
N LYS A 69 -2.91 13.22 -7.66
CA LYS A 69 -1.70 12.79 -8.37
C LYS A 69 -0.56 12.77 -7.35
N ILE A 70 -0.43 11.67 -6.64
CA ILE A 70 0.59 11.47 -5.62
C ILE A 70 1.95 11.64 -6.29
N GLN A 71 2.91 12.19 -5.54
CA GLN A 71 4.21 12.62 -6.07
C GLN A 71 5.05 11.49 -6.67
N ASP A 72 4.81 10.24 -6.29
CA ASP A 72 5.47 9.08 -6.90
C ASP A 72 4.76 8.63 -8.19
N LYS A 73 5.02 9.39 -9.26
CA LYS A 73 4.47 9.12 -10.59
C LYS A 73 4.83 7.73 -11.11
N LYS A 74 5.98 7.17 -10.73
CA LYS A 74 6.47 5.90 -11.26
C LYS A 74 5.67 4.72 -10.72
N LEU A 75 5.46 4.65 -9.40
CA LEU A 75 4.66 3.61 -8.78
C LEU A 75 3.21 3.66 -9.28
N TYR A 76 2.59 4.82 -9.17
CA TYR A 76 1.17 4.99 -9.48
C TYR A 76 0.86 4.79 -10.97
N SER A 77 1.68 5.31 -11.88
CA SER A 77 1.46 5.12 -13.32
C SER A 77 1.62 3.66 -13.75
N SER A 78 2.48 2.91 -13.12
CA SER A 78 2.66 1.48 -13.40
C SER A 78 1.46 0.63 -12.97
N LEU A 79 0.73 1.08 -11.96
CA LEU A 79 -0.39 0.39 -11.32
C LEU A 79 -1.77 0.86 -11.81
N GLU A 80 -1.81 1.96 -12.59
CA GLU A 80 -3.05 2.54 -13.12
C GLU A 80 -3.81 1.52 -13.96
N ASN A 81 -5.14 1.47 -13.77
CA ASN A 81 -6.06 0.54 -14.42
C ASN A 81 -5.70 -0.95 -14.25
N LYS A 82 -4.99 -1.27 -13.16
CA LYS A 82 -4.67 -2.65 -12.76
C LYS A 82 -4.92 -2.86 -11.26
N CYS A 83 -4.27 -2.02 -10.46
CA CYS A 83 -4.37 -2.05 -9.00
C CYS A 83 -4.81 -0.69 -8.43
N ILE A 84 -4.69 0.38 -9.19
CA ILE A 84 -5.09 1.74 -8.82
C ILE A 84 -6.06 2.27 -9.88
N TYR A 85 -7.19 2.77 -9.42
CA TYR A 85 -8.24 3.35 -10.24
C TYR A 85 -8.58 4.74 -9.74
N TYR A 86 -8.90 5.62 -10.67
CA TYR A 86 -9.36 6.99 -10.42
C TYR A 86 -10.83 7.18 -10.80
N ASP A 87 -11.38 6.27 -11.59
CA ASP A 87 -12.79 6.26 -12.01
C ASP A 87 -13.49 4.97 -11.56
N PHE A 88 -14.65 5.13 -10.92
CA PHE A 88 -15.43 4.00 -10.42
C PHE A 88 -15.98 3.11 -11.54
N ASN A 89 -16.35 3.67 -12.68
CA ASN A 89 -16.93 2.88 -13.78
C ASN A 89 -15.85 2.01 -14.43
N GLU A 90 -14.64 2.52 -14.60
CA GLU A 90 -13.49 1.74 -15.08
C GLU A 90 -13.17 0.60 -14.09
N PHE A 91 -13.08 0.92 -12.79
CA PHE A 91 -12.93 -0.09 -11.75
C PHE A 91 -14.03 -1.16 -11.82
N TYR A 92 -15.30 -0.75 -11.88
CA TYR A 92 -16.43 -1.68 -11.87
C TYR A 92 -16.47 -2.57 -13.12
N LYS A 93 -16.12 -2.04 -14.27
CA LYS A 93 -15.97 -2.78 -15.52
C LYS A 93 -14.91 -3.88 -15.37
N ASP A 94 -13.71 -3.52 -14.91
CA ASP A 94 -12.61 -4.48 -14.78
C ASP A 94 -12.84 -5.49 -13.65
N PHE A 95 -13.51 -5.08 -12.58
CA PHE A 95 -13.96 -6.00 -11.53
C PHE A 95 -14.93 -7.07 -12.05
N ASN A 96 -15.87 -6.69 -12.93
CA ASN A 96 -16.79 -7.67 -13.53
C ASN A 96 -16.06 -8.62 -14.50
N LEU A 97 -15.08 -8.13 -15.25
CA LEU A 97 -14.22 -8.99 -16.06
C LEU A 97 -13.41 -9.96 -15.22
N TYR A 98 -12.86 -9.49 -14.09
CA TYR A 98 -12.16 -10.33 -13.12
C TYR A 98 -13.09 -11.41 -12.55
N LYS A 99 -14.32 -11.07 -12.16
CA LYS A 99 -15.30 -12.05 -11.65
C LYS A 99 -15.63 -13.13 -12.67
N ALA A 100 -15.69 -12.77 -13.95
CA ALA A 100 -15.96 -13.71 -15.02
C ALA A 100 -14.78 -14.65 -15.30
N ASN A 101 -13.54 -14.17 -15.13
CA ASN A 101 -12.32 -14.96 -15.37
C ASN A 101 -11.20 -14.58 -14.39
N PRO A 102 -11.23 -15.06 -13.14
CA PRO A 102 -10.27 -14.65 -12.13
C PRO A 102 -8.86 -15.20 -12.35
N LYS A 103 -8.70 -16.32 -13.05
CA LYS A 103 -7.38 -16.99 -13.18
C LYS A 103 -6.39 -16.24 -14.09
N ASN A 104 -6.87 -15.59 -15.14
CA ASN A 104 -6.02 -14.96 -16.16
C ASN A 104 -6.08 -13.42 -16.15
N ASN A 105 -6.57 -12.82 -15.07
CA ASN A 105 -6.75 -11.38 -14.99
C ASN A 105 -5.66 -10.71 -14.15
N ILE A 106 -5.14 -9.59 -14.63
CA ILE A 106 -4.14 -8.77 -13.91
C ILE A 106 -4.76 -7.88 -12.84
N PHE A 107 -6.08 -7.74 -12.81
CA PHE A 107 -6.82 -6.90 -11.90
C PHE A 107 -6.47 -7.18 -10.43
N GLY A 108 -6.02 -6.16 -9.73
CA GLY A 108 -5.62 -6.24 -8.33
C GLY A 108 -4.40 -7.12 -8.04
N ASN A 109 -3.62 -7.51 -9.04
CA ASN A 109 -2.43 -8.33 -8.86
C ASN A 109 -1.17 -7.46 -8.73
N TRP A 110 -0.65 -7.37 -7.51
CA TRP A 110 0.51 -6.56 -7.15
C TRP A 110 1.85 -7.29 -7.31
N GLN A 111 1.87 -8.59 -7.58
CA GLN A 111 3.09 -9.41 -7.54
C GLN A 111 4.21 -8.88 -8.43
N LYS A 112 3.87 -8.34 -9.59
CA LYS A 112 4.85 -7.74 -10.51
C LYS A 112 5.43 -6.41 -10.04
N TYR A 113 4.87 -5.86 -8.97
CA TYR A 113 5.19 -4.53 -8.46
C TYR A 113 5.71 -4.56 -7.02
N LEU A 114 5.91 -5.76 -6.46
CA LEU A 114 6.41 -5.92 -5.09
C LEU A 114 7.73 -5.18 -4.88
N ASP A 115 8.65 -5.26 -5.83
CA ASP A 115 9.94 -4.58 -5.75
C ASP A 115 9.84 -3.05 -5.67
N LEU A 116 8.69 -2.47 -6.06
CA LEU A 116 8.43 -1.04 -5.91
C LEU A 116 7.92 -0.68 -4.50
N ILE A 117 7.41 -1.66 -3.75
CA ILE A 117 6.81 -1.49 -2.43
C ILE A 117 7.75 -2.01 -1.35
N ASP A 118 8.25 -3.23 -1.52
CA ASP A 118 9.23 -3.87 -0.66
C ASP A 118 10.44 -4.30 -1.50
N THR A 119 11.41 -3.40 -1.57
CA THR A 119 12.60 -3.55 -2.43
C THR A 119 13.49 -4.70 -2.01
N PHE A 120 13.38 -5.19 -0.78
CA PHE A 120 14.23 -6.25 -0.23
C PHE A 120 13.50 -7.57 -0.09
N ASN A 121 12.20 -7.54 0.18
CA ASN A 121 11.32 -8.70 0.34
C ASN A 121 11.92 -9.79 1.28
N ASP A 122 12.39 -9.35 2.46
CA ASP A 122 13.14 -10.20 3.40
C ASP A 122 12.76 -10.00 4.88
N ASP A 123 11.69 -9.27 5.15
CA ASP A 123 11.16 -8.96 6.49
C ASP A 123 12.14 -8.21 7.43
N LEU A 124 13.27 -7.70 6.91
CA LEU A 124 14.30 -7.02 7.71
C LEU A 124 14.20 -5.49 7.65
N GLY A 125 13.10 -4.93 7.19
CA GLY A 125 12.89 -3.49 7.07
C GLY A 125 13.15 -2.72 8.37
N TYR A 126 12.71 -3.26 9.52
CA TYR A 126 12.93 -2.64 10.82
C TYR A 126 14.40 -2.56 11.21
N GLN A 127 15.22 -3.56 10.87
CA GLN A 127 16.65 -3.55 11.14
C GLN A 127 17.35 -2.49 10.29
N ARG A 128 16.98 -2.35 9.02
CA ARG A 128 17.54 -1.32 8.13
C ARG A 128 17.18 0.08 8.56
N ILE A 129 15.95 0.30 9.03
CA ILE A 129 15.55 1.59 9.62
C ILE A 129 16.40 1.87 10.85
N GLY A 130 16.56 0.91 11.75
CA GLY A 130 17.39 1.04 12.96
C GLY A 130 18.85 1.39 12.61
N GLN A 131 19.43 0.70 11.63
CA GLN A 131 20.80 0.95 11.16
C GLN A 131 20.93 2.36 10.54
N TYR A 132 19.97 2.80 9.74
CA TYR A 132 20.00 4.15 9.17
C TYR A 132 19.93 5.23 10.26
N VAL A 133 19.08 5.04 11.26
CA VAL A 133 18.99 5.94 12.44
C VAL A 133 20.32 5.96 13.19
N GLU A 134 21.00 4.84 13.37
CA GLU A 134 22.33 4.76 14.00
C GLU A 134 23.37 5.56 13.21
N PHE A 135 23.35 5.49 11.88
CA PHE A 135 24.25 6.30 11.03
C PHE A 135 24.00 7.79 11.21
N LEU A 136 22.74 8.21 11.31
CA LEU A 136 22.38 9.61 11.58
C LEU A 136 22.87 10.05 12.97
N ILE A 137 22.60 9.28 14.01
CA ILE A 137 23.05 9.58 15.39
C ILE A 137 24.56 9.68 15.45
N THR A 138 25.28 8.73 14.83
CA THR A 138 26.74 8.73 14.79
C THR A 138 27.29 9.99 14.08
N SER A 139 26.63 10.41 13.02
CA SER A 139 27.01 11.62 12.27
C SER A 139 26.76 12.89 13.08
N PHE A 140 25.64 12.98 13.80
CA PHE A 140 25.36 14.10 14.71
C PHE A 140 26.32 14.15 15.89
N ASN A 141 26.70 13.01 16.45
CA ASN A 141 27.70 12.94 17.52
C ASN A 141 29.10 13.42 17.08
N LYS A 142 29.37 13.38 15.77
CA LYS A 142 30.55 14.00 15.16
C LYS A 142 30.39 15.50 14.87
N ASN A 143 29.33 16.13 15.37
CA ASN A 143 28.96 17.53 15.16
C ASN A 143 28.74 17.92 13.67
N LEU A 144 28.38 16.98 12.83
CA LEU A 144 27.98 17.28 11.45
C LEU A 144 26.66 18.05 11.42
N LYS A 145 26.54 19.01 10.50
CA LYS A 145 25.29 19.72 10.25
C LYS A 145 24.26 18.75 9.65
N LYS A 146 22.97 19.10 9.75
CA LYS A 146 21.86 18.24 9.32
C LYS A 146 22.07 17.64 7.91
N ASN A 147 22.40 18.47 6.93
CA ASN A 147 22.55 18.00 5.55
C ASN A 147 23.78 17.11 5.37
N GLU A 148 24.88 17.42 6.06
CA GLU A 148 26.09 16.61 6.07
C GLU A 148 25.86 15.26 6.75
N ALA A 149 25.12 15.24 7.86
CA ALA A 149 24.75 14.02 8.57
C ALA A 149 23.87 13.11 7.70
N ILE A 150 22.87 13.68 7.02
CA ILE A 150 22.02 12.95 6.08
C ILE A 150 22.84 12.40 4.91
N TYR A 151 23.70 13.22 4.30
CA TYR A 151 24.57 12.79 3.20
C TYR A 151 25.49 11.64 3.61
N ASN A 152 26.10 11.74 4.79
CA ASN A 152 26.96 10.70 5.32
C ASN A 152 26.19 9.40 5.61
N ALA A 153 25.02 9.49 6.23
CA ALA A 153 24.16 8.34 6.49
C ALA A 153 23.70 7.67 5.18
N ASN A 154 23.31 8.45 4.17
CA ASN A 154 22.96 7.93 2.84
C ASN A 154 24.12 7.17 2.21
N ASN A 155 25.34 7.68 2.27
CA ASN A 155 26.51 7.01 1.72
C ASN A 155 26.82 5.70 2.45
N LEU A 156 26.75 5.70 3.78
CA LEU A 156 26.93 4.47 4.56
C LEU A 156 25.87 3.43 4.23
N TYR A 157 24.60 3.86 4.09
CA TYR A 157 23.51 2.96 3.71
C TYR A 157 23.69 2.40 2.30
N LYS A 158 24.06 3.22 1.33
CA LYS A 158 24.35 2.81 -0.05
C LYS A 158 25.47 1.78 -0.13
N ASN A 159 26.55 1.99 0.64
CA ASN A 159 27.69 1.07 0.67
C ASN A 159 27.30 -0.34 1.15
N ILE A 160 26.27 -0.45 2.00
CA ILE A 160 25.83 -1.72 2.57
C ILE A 160 24.72 -2.35 1.72
N HIS A 161 23.79 -1.55 1.23
CA HIS A 161 22.54 -2.04 0.64
C HIS A 161 22.42 -1.80 -0.88
N GLY A 162 23.29 -0.99 -1.48
CA GLY A 162 23.28 -0.66 -2.90
C GLY A 162 22.82 0.79 -3.19
N ASP A 163 23.33 1.33 -4.29
CA ASP A 163 23.08 2.71 -4.70
C ASP A 163 21.62 2.97 -5.08
N ASP A 164 20.93 1.96 -5.60
CA ASP A 164 19.55 2.00 -6.01
C ASP A 164 18.55 2.03 -4.83
N LYS A 165 19.03 1.86 -3.59
CA LYS A 165 18.21 1.81 -2.37
C LYS A 165 18.06 3.16 -1.68
N VAL A 166 18.67 4.21 -2.20
CA VAL A 166 18.55 5.58 -1.66
C VAL A 166 18.08 6.53 -2.76
N ILE A 167 16.93 7.15 -2.55
CA ILE A 167 16.42 8.20 -3.44
C ILE A 167 17.08 9.52 -3.04
N ASN A 168 17.77 10.13 -3.97
CA ASN A 168 18.29 11.50 -3.80
C ASN A 168 17.16 12.48 -4.21
N TYR A 169 16.69 13.27 -3.27
CA TYR A 169 15.74 14.37 -3.49
C TYR A 169 16.49 15.67 -3.77
#